data_1e591224038ad9d92631eca88519a6e6
#
_entry.id   1e591224038ad9d92631eca88519a6e6
#
_cell.length_a   1.000
_cell.length_b   1.000
_cell.length_c   1.000
_cell.angle_alpha   90.00
_cell.angle_beta   90.00
_cell.angle_gamma   90.00
#
_symmetry.space_group_name_H-M   'P 1'
#
loop_
_entity.id
_entity.type
_entity.pdbx_description
1 polymer ?
#
loop_
_entity_poly.entity_id
_entity_poly.type
_entity_poly.pdbx_seq_one_letter_code
_entity_poly.pdbx_strand_id
1 'polypeptide(L)'
;MDATSPSGGIVAKHGDEVADAESFVRKVHANQVNANAISAKIKFTLKQGQKDLSVSGSLKMKKNEVVRIQLTAFGLMEVGRLEFTRDYVLVMDRMNKQYIKVKYADVGFLRNNGLDFYAVQALFWNKLFIPGRQAVDDASLKLFTVKGNTASAYNTVALKHGEMDYLWSAGKTNGLITSVDMTYTGKAAGRTSVKCSYGSFKSFMAKKFPTDITLTVQSADIKKAGNVSVNIALDKLDTDSDWETYTSVSGKYKQVSVEDVINRLLKL
;
A
#
# COMPACT_ATOMS: atom_id res chain seq x y z
N MET A 1 33.97 -39.93 39.03
CA MET A 1 33.44 -40.04 37.63
C MET A 1 32.42 -38.93 37.50
N ASP A 2 32.88 -37.79 37.05
CA ASP A 2 32.05 -36.59 36.91
C ASP A 2 31.35 -36.60 35.56
N ALA A 3 30.02 -36.50 35.57
CA ALA A 3 29.19 -36.31 34.39
C ALA A 3 28.89 -34.82 34.28
N THR A 4 29.65 -34.13 33.42
CA THR A 4 29.38 -32.77 32.97
C THR A 4 28.21 -32.74 31.97
N SER A 5 27.12 -32.09 32.35
CA SER A 5 25.98 -31.81 31.45
C SER A 5 26.30 -30.62 30.53
N PRO A 6 26.00 -30.70 29.23
CA PRO A 6 26.09 -29.55 28.31
C PRO A 6 24.74 -28.82 28.26
N SER A 7 24.57 -27.77 29.05
CA SER A 7 23.35 -26.91 29.01
C SER A 7 23.61 -25.47 28.52
N GLY A 8 24.48 -25.29 27.55
CA GLY A 8 24.87 -23.94 27.10
C GLY A 8 24.46 -23.52 25.66
N GLY A 9 23.91 -24.46 24.87
CA GLY A 9 23.81 -24.20 23.40
C GLY A 9 22.48 -23.62 22.87
N ILE A 10 21.37 -23.73 23.62
CA ILE A 10 20.05 -23.42 23.06
C ILE A 10 19.64 -21.98 23.29
N VAL A 11 20.03 -21.40 24.45
CA VAL A 11 19.64 -20.01 24.79
C VAL A 11 20.42 -19.00 23.95
N ALA A 12 21.68 -19.22 23.65
CA ALA A 12 22.49 -18.35 22.82
C ALA A 12 21.97 -18.28 21.37
N LYS A 13 21.61 -19.40 20.75
CA LYS A 13 21.05 -19.42 19.38
C LYS A 13 19.74 -18.65 19.25
N HIS A 14 18.86 -18.73 20.23
CA HIS A 14 17.57 -18.01 20.17
C HIS A 14 17.76 -16.49 20.33
N GLY A 15 18.71 -16.06 21.16
CA GLY A 15 19.07 -14.63 21.30
C GLY A 15 19.65 -14.04 20.01
N ASP A 16 20.52 -14.77 19.33
CA ASP A 16 21.12 -14.33 18.06
C ASP A 16 20.08 -14.25 16.93
N GLU A 17 19.17 -15.21 16.83
CA GLU A 17 18.09 -15.20 15.83
C GLU A 17 17.12 -14.02 16.03
N VAL A 18 16.81 -13.63 17.26
CA VAL A 18 15.96 -12.48 17.58
C VAL A 18 16.68 -11.18 17.27
N ALA A 19 17.96 -11.05 17.60
CA ALA A 19 18.78 -9.89 17.29
C ALA A 19 18.91 -9.69 15.77
N ASP A 20 19.11 -10.76 15.02
CA ASP A 20 19.17 -10.74 13.56
C ASP A 20 17.83 -10.32 12.93
N ALA A 21 16.70 -10.80 13.48
CA ALA A 21 15.37 -10.43 13.03
C ALA A 21 15.10 -8.94 13.24
N GLU A 22 15.37 -8.41 14.42
CA GLU A 22 15.20 -6.98 14.73
C GLU A 22 16.11 -6.11 13.84
N SER A 23 17.35 -6.52 13.67
CA SER A 23 18.32 -5.85 12.79
C SER A 23 17.80 -5.78 11.36
N PHE A 24 17.19 -6.85 10.86
CA PHE A 24 16.61 -6.87 9.51
C PHE A 24 15.39 -5.94 9.39
N VAL A 25 14.46 -5.95 10.35
CA VAL A 25 13.31 -5.02 10.37
C VAL A 25 13.81 -3.57 10.38
N ARG A 26 14.82 -3.26 11.18
CA ARG A 26 15.45 -1.93 11.25
C ARG A 26 16.07 -1.54 9.90
N LYS A 27 16.75 -2.46 9.21
CA LYS A 27 17.27 -2.25 7.85
C LYS A 27 16.14 -1.90 6.87
N VAL A 28 15.04 -2.65 6.87
CA VAL A 28 13.87 -2.39 6.01
C VAL A 28 13.27 -1.02 6.33
N HIS A 29 13.08 -0.72 7.60
CA HIS A 29 12.55 0.57 8.06
C HIS A 29 13.44 1.75 7.65
N ALA A 30 14.75 1.61 7.74
CA ALA A 30 15.73 2.64 7.39
C ALA A 30 15.76 2.99 5.89
N ASN A 31 15.22 2.15 5.02
CA ASN A 31 15.16 2.40 3.57
C ASN A 31 14.06 3.37 3.14
N GLN A 32 13.19 3.81 4.06
CA GLN A 32 12.13 4.75 3.75
C GLN A 32 12.65 6.05 3.15
N VAL A 33 12.01 6.53 2.08
CA VAL A 33 12.22 7.89 1.59
C VAL A 33 11.59 8.87 2.58
N ASN A 34 12.39 9.78 3.09
CA ASN A 34 11.92 10.82 4.00
C ASN A 34 11.67 12.13 3.23
N ALA A 35 10.64 12.13 2.39
CA ALA A 35 10.17 13.31 1.68
C ALA A 35 8.89 13.84 2.34
N ASN A 36 8.71 15.17 2.33
CA ASN A 36 7.44 15.79 2.75
C ASN A 36 6.39 15.76 1.64
N ALA A 37 6.83 15.76 0.40
CA ALA A 37 5.98 15.58 -0.77
C ALA A 37 6.69 14.71 -1.82
N ILE A 38 5.91 13.99 -2.60
CA ILE A 38 6.37 13.28 -3.81
C ILE A 38 5.36 13.54 -4.90
N SER A 39 5.82 14.00 -6.04
CA SER A 39 5.03 14.13 -7.26
C SER A 39 5.66 13.35 -8.41
N ALA A 40 4.82 12.87 -9.33
CA ALA A 40 5.27 12.12 -10.50
C ALA A 40 4.27 12.26 -11.64
N LYS A 41 4.74 12.17 -12.87
CA LYS A 41 3.88 11.77 -14.00
C LYS A 41 3.63 10.28 -13.91
N ILE A 42 2.43 9.83 -14.27
CA ILE A 42 2.08 8.41 -14.22
C ILE A 42 1.46 7.91 -15.51
N LYS A 43 1.65 6.61 -15.76
CA LYS A 43 0.77 5.80 -16.58
C LYS A 43 -0.02 4.90 -15.63
N PHE A 44 -1.32 5.09 -15.59
CA PHE A 44 -2.25 4.28 -14.82
C PHE A 44 -2.86 3.23 -15.73
N THR A 45 -2.82 1.96 -15.35
CA THR A 45 -3.41 0.85 -16.10
C THR A 45 -4.30 0.03 -15.19
N LEU A 46 -5.58 -0.03 -15.51
CA LEU A 46 -6.56 -0.91 -14.86
C LEU A 46 -6.75 -2.14 -15.73
N LYS A 47 -6.57 -3.32 -15.14
CA LYS A 47 -6.84 -4.62 -15.78
C LYS A 47 -7.96 -5.33 -15.05
N GLN A 48 -8.95 -5.79 -15.81
CA GLN A 48 -10.06 -6.60 -15.31
C GLN A 48 -10.42 -7.68 -16.33
N GLY A 49 -10.08 -8.93 -16.03
CA GLY A 49 -10.22 -10.03 -16.98
C GLY A 49 -9.35 -9.79 -18.21
N GLN A 50 -9.98 -9.68 -19.37
CA GLN A 50 -9.31 -9.40 -20.66
C GLN A 50 -9.32 -7.91 -21.05
N LYS A 51 -9.86 -7.04 -20.19
CA LYS A 51 -9.97 -5.60 -20.45
C LYS A 51 -8.81 -4.86 -19.82
N ASP A 52 -8.14 -4.05 -20.61
CA ASP A 52 -7.08 -3.14 -20.20
C ASP A 52 -7.46 -1.71 -20.52
N LEU A 53 -7.47 -0.86 -19.52
CA LEU A 53 -7.62 0.58 -19.66
C LEU A 53 -6.33 1.27 -19.22
N SER A 54 -5.68 1.99 -20.12
CA SER A 54 -4.48 2.78 -19.79
C SER A 54 -4.76 4.26 -19.98
N VAL A 55 -4.40 5.06 -18.99
CA VAL A 55 -4.59 6.51 -18.95
C VAL A 55 -3.35 7.18 -18.38
N SER A 56 -2.94 8.29 -18.98
CA SER A 56 -1.88 9.14 -18.39
C SER A 56 -2.40 9.95 -17.21
N GLY A 57 -1.50 10.45 -16.39
CA GLY A 57 -1.91 11.29 -15.27
C GLY A 57 -0.75 11.79 -14.41
N SER A 58 -1.07 12.18 -13.20
CA SER A 58 -0.11 12.55 -12.17
C SER A 58 -0.46 11.91 -10.84
N LEU A 59 0.58 11.56 -10.10
CA LEU A 59 0.51 11.22 -8.68
C LEU A 59 1.08 12.40 -7.90
N LYS A 60 0.34 12.87 -6.90
CA LYS A 60 0.77 13.92 -5.98
C LYS A 60 0.51 13.46 -4.55
N MET A 61 1.54 13.44 -3.75
CA MET A 61 1.48 12.95 -2.38
C MET A 61 2.10 13.98 -1.44
N LYS A 62 1.39 14.35 -0.38
CA LYS A 62 1.89 15.19 0.70
C LYS A 62 1.75 14.47 2.02
N LYS A 63 2.86 14.34 2.72
CA LYS A 63 2.97 13.54 3.94
C LYS A 63 1.97 14.01 4.98
N ASN A 64 1.19 13.07 5.52
CA ASN A 64 0.15 13.29 6.53
C ASN A 64 -1.02 14.19 6.07
N GLU A 65 -1.17 14.44 4.78
CA GLU A 65 -2.24 15.27 4.24
C GLU A 65 -3.07 14.55 3.18
N VAL A 66 -2.42 14.11 2.08
CA VAL A 66 -3.14 13.58 0.93
C VAL A 66 -2.27 12.70 0.03
N VAL A 67 -2.91 11.70 -0.57
CA VAL A 67 -2.41 10.98 -1.76
C VAL A 67 -3.44 11.20 -2.86
N ARG A 68 -3.03 11.80 -3.99
CA ARG A 68 -3.91 12.14 -5.10
C ARG A 68 -3.40 11.56 -6.40
N ILE A 69 -4.29 10.88 -7.13
CA ILE A 69 -4.09 10.42 -8.50
C ILE A 69 -5.05 11.22 -9.38
N GLN A 70 -4.50 11.93 -10.37
CA GLN A 70 -5.28 12.63 -11.39
C GLN A 70 -5.08 11.93 -12.73
N LEU A 71 -6.16 11.52 -13.37
CA LEU A 71 -6.15 10.84 -14.66
C LEU A 71 -6.53 11.82 -15.75
N THR A 72 -5.74 11.87 -16.83
CA THR A 72 -5.90 12.84 -17.91
C THR A 72 -6.02 12.16 -19.28
N ALA A 73 -7.07 12.46 -20.03
CA ALA A 73 -7.18 12.07 -21.42
C ALA A 73 -6.49 13.12 -22.32
N PHE A 74 -5.85 12.64 -23.38
CA PHE A 74 -5.17 13.48 -24.37
C PHE A 74 -4.16 14.48 -23.76
N GLY A 75 -3.65 14.17 -22.56
CA GLY A 75 -2.65 14.99 -21.87
C GLY A 75 -3.14 16.31 -21.28
N LEU A 76 -4.39 16.70 -21.46
CA LEU A 76 -4.91 18.02 -21.09
C LEU A 76 -6.18 17.97 -20.20
N MET A 77 -7.09 17.04 -20.47
CA MET A 77 -8.39 17.01 -19.81
C MET A 77 -8.40 16.00 -18.67
N GLU A 78 -8.61 16.47 -17.43
CA GLU A 78 -8.82 15.57 -16.31
C GLU A 78 -10.14 14.81 -16.46
N VAL A 79 -10.05 13.48 -16.56
CA VAL A 79 -11.19 12.58 -16.73
C VAL A 79 -11.57 11.88 -15.42
N GLY A 80 -10.64 11.76 -14.48
CA GLY A 80 -10.88 11.13 -13.19
C GLY A 80 -9.89 11.58 -12.13
N ARG A 81 -10.30 11.44 -10.87
CA ARG A 81 -9.47 11.74 -9.70
C ARG A 81 -9.75 10.75 -8.59
N LEU A 82 -8.69 10.22 -8.00
CA LEU A 82 -8.73 9.51 -6.73
C LEU A 82 -7.96 10.34 -5.72
N GLU A 83 -8.58 10.61 -4.58
CA GLU A 83 -7.96 11.39 -3.51
C GLU A 83 -8.20 10.69 -2.17
N PHE A 84 -7.12 10.40 -1.49
CA PHE A 84 -7.10 9.81 -0.16
C PHE A 84 -6.63 10.90 0.79
N THR A 85 -7.49 11.33 1.69
CA THR A 85 -7.19 12.29 2.76
C THR A 85 -7.17 11.60 4.11
N ARG A 86 -6.92 12.31 5.20
CA ARG A 86 -6.99 11.73 6.55
C ARG A 86 -8.38 11.22 6.92
N ASP A 87 -9.43 11.83 6.38
CA ASP A 87 -10.80 11.59 6.82
C ASP A 87 -11.60 10.74 5.82
N TYR A 88 -11.32 10.89 4.53
CA TYR A 88 -12.15 10.31 3.48
C TYR A 88 -11.35 9.91 2.23
N VAL A 89 -11.95 9.03 1.47
CA VAL A 89 -11.61 8.74 0.08
C VAL A 89 -12.61 9.44 -0.83
N LEU A 90 -12.11 10.17 -1.83
CA LEU A 90 -12.89 10.80 -2.89
C LEU A 90 -12.50 10.18 -4.23
N VAL A 91 -13.49 9.70 -4.96
CA VAL A 91 -13.34 9.24 -6.36
C VAL A 91 -14.23 10.12 -7.23
N MET A 92 -13.65 10.77 -8.22
CA MET A 92 -14.41 11.62 -9.15
C MET A 92 -14.36 11.04 -10.57
N ASP A 93 -15.52 10.88 -11.16
CA ASP A 93 -15.71 10.67 -12.60
C ASP A 93 -16.11 12.02 -13.22
N ARG A 94 -15.15 12.65 -13.87
CA ARG A 94 -15.38 13.98 -14.44
C ARG A 94 -16.18 13.94 -15.73
N MET A 95 -16.13 12.83 -16.44
CA MET A 95 -16.89 12.66 -17.70
C MET A 95 -18.39 12.56 -17.43
N ASN A 96 -18.78 11.77 -16.44
CA ASN A 96 -20.19 11.58 -16.05
C ASN A 96 -20.64 12.56 -14.96
N LYS A 97 -19.78 13.47 -14.50
CA LYS A 97 -20.05 14.42 -13.39
C LYS A 97 -20.60 13.71 -12.16
N GLN A 98 -19.91 12.66 -11.74
CA GLN A 98 -20.25 11.86 -10.59
C GLN A 98 -19.07 11.78 -9.63
N TYR A 99 -19.37 11.55 -8.34
CA TYR A 99 -18.34 11.30 -7.35
C TYR A 99 -18.81 10.35 -6.26
N ILE A 100 -17.85 9.69 -5.65
CA ILE A 100 -17.99 8.94 -4.41
C ILE A 100 -17.18 9.66 -3.35
N LYS A 101 -17.74 9.89 -2.18
CA LYS A 101 -17.00 10.37 -1.01
C LYS A 101 -17.39 9.53 0.19
N VAL A 102 -16.41 8.80 0.76
CA VAL A 102 -16.61 7.85 1.85
C VAL A 102 -15.58 8.11 2.94
N LYS A 103 -16.02 8.25 4.19
CA LYS A 103 -15.11 8.33 5.33
C LYS A 103 -14.62 6.93 5.70
N TYR A 104 -13.34 6.81 6.09
CA TYR A 104 -12.80 5.53 6.57
C TYR A 104 -13.60 4.99 7.76
N ALA A 105 -14.05 5.88 8.65
CA ALA A 105 -14.84 5.53 9.82
C ALA A 105 -16.23 4.94 9.50
N ASP A 106 -16.80 5.26 8.33
CA ASP A 106 -18.11 4.80 7.90
C ASP A 106 -18.04 3.39 7.28
N VAL A 107 -16.84 2.93 6.88
CA VAL A 107 -16.63 1.59 6.35
C VAL A 107 -16.21 0.66 7.48
N GLY A 108 -17.14 -0.16 7.97
CA GLY A 108 -16.93 -1.03 9.13
C GLY A 108 -15.68 -1.90 9.02
N PHE A 109 -15.42 -2.47 7.85
CA PHE A 109 -14.23 -3.27 7.60
C PHE A 109 -12.92 -2.47 7.83
N LEU A 110 -12.83 -1.26 7.27
CA LEU A 110 -11.63 -0.41 7.40
C LEU A 110 -11.43 0.02 8.85
N ARG A 111 -12.52 0.50 9.48
CA ARG A 111 -12.50 0.94 10.87
C ARG A 111 -12.08 -0.17 11.84
N ASN A 112 -12.66 -1.36 11.69
CA ASN A 112 -12.42 -2.49 12.61
C ASN A 112 -11.00 -3.07 12.47
N ASN A 113 -10.35 -2.88 11.32
CA ASN A 113 -8.99 -3.36 11.05
C ASN A 113 -7.93 -2.24 11.08
N GLY A 114 -8.28 -1.02 11.50
CA GLY A 114 -7.36 0.11 11.58
C GLY A 114 -6.79 0.53 10.22
N LEU A 115 -7.51 0.25 9.12
CA LEU A 115 -7.12 0.64 7.77
C LEU A 115 -7.62 2.05 7.49
N ASP A 116 -6.72 3.00 7.55
CA ASP A 116 -6.96 4.43 7.41
C ASP A 116 -6.05 5.05 6.33
N PHE A 117 -6.04 6.36 6.29
CA PHE A 117 -5.15 7.13 5.41
C PHE A 117 -3.67 6.76 5.58
N TYR A 118 -3.21 6.51 6.81
CA TYR A 118 -1.79 6.25 7.06
C TYR A 118 -1.34 4.90 6.51
N ALA A 119 -2.22 3.91 6.48
CA ALA A 119 -1.97 2.65 5.79
C ALA A 119 -1.86 2.85 4.27
N VAL A 120 -2.79 3.61 3.66
CA VAL A 120 -2.73 3.98 2.23
C VAL A 120 -1.46 4.75 1.92
N GLN A 121 -1.15 5.78 2.72
CA GLN A 121 0.09 6.56 2.57
C GLN A 121 1.31 5.65 2.60
N ALA A 122 1.38 4.72 3.56
CA ALA A 122 2.53 3.83 3.69
C ALA A 122 2.70 2.91 2.47
N LEU A 123 1.61 2.42 1.89
CA LEU A 123 1.65 1.64 0.64
C LEU A 123 2.25 2.47 -0.50
N PHE A 124 1.81 3.70 -0.69
CA PHE A 124 2.33 4.59 -1.75
C PHE A 124 3.77 5.06 -1.48
N TRP A 125 4.19 5.18 -0.22
CA TRP A 125 5.57 5.51 0.17
C TRP A 125 6.50 4.31 0.25
N ASN A 126 6.00 3.08 -0.01
CA ASN A 126 6.77 1.84 0.12
C ASN A 126 7.38 1.67 1.53
N LYS A 127 6.53 1.74 2.56
CA LYS A 127 6.94 1.70 3.97
C LYS A 127 6.29 0.56 4.73
N LEU A 128 6.92 0.13 5.83
CA LEU A 128 6.24 -0.61 6.87
C LEU A 128 5.18 0.29 7.53
N PHE A 129 4.08 -0.30 7.94
CA PHE A 129 3.04 0.39 8.73
C PHE A 129 2.43 -0.53 9.78
N ILE A 130 1.85 0.08 10.81
CA ILE A 130 1.05 -0.59 11.83
C ILE A 130 -0.35 0.00 11.73
N PRO A 131 -1.40 -0.82 11.49
CA PRO A 131 -2.77 -0.33 11.39
C PRO A 131 -3.18 0.53 12.59
N GLY A 132 -3.86 1.65 12.31
CA GLY A 132 -4.28 2.62 13.34
C GLY A 132 -3.15 3.49 13.91
N ARG A 133 -1.94 3.44 13.35
CA ARG A 133 -0.82 4.32 13.75
C ARG A 133 -0.37 5.20 12.60
N GLN A 134 -0.07 6.44 12.92
CA GLN A 134 0.42 7.43 11.95
C GLN A 134 1.83 7.09 11.42
N ALA A 135 2.68 6.51 12.26
CA ALA A 135 4.05 6.17 11.91
C ALA A 135 4.51 4.92 12.68
N VAL A 136 5.54 4.30 12.17
CA VAL A 136 6.32 3.25 12.85
C VAL A 136 7.53 3.95 13.46
N ASP A 137 7.66 3.89 14.77
CA ASP A 137 8.84 4.35 15.51
C ASP A 137 9.75 3.18 15.87
N ASP A 138 10.96 3.47 16.35
CA ASP A 138 11.94 2.45 16.70
C ASP A 138 11.43 1.47 17.77
N ALA A 139 10.65 1.96 18.75
CA ALA A 139 10.07 1.11 19.79
C ALA A 139 9.03 0.12 19.26
N SER A 140 8.38 0.46 18.15
CA SER A 140 7.37 -0.36 17.48
C SER A 140 7.97 -1.44 16.58
N LEU A 141 9.24 -1.37 16.21
CA LEU A 141 9.89 -2.35 15.31
C LEU A 141 9.83 -3.78 15.88
N LYS A 142 9.84 -3.94 17.18
CA LYS A 142 9.69 -5.24 17.88
C LYS A 142 8.33 -5.91 17.68
N LEU A 143 7.33 -5.20 17.15
CA LEU A 143 6.03 -5.79 16.84
C LEU A 143 6.04 -6.59 15.54
N PHE A 144 7.06 -6.39 14.72
CA PHE A 144 7.25 -7.15 13.50
C PHE A 144 8.07 -8.40 13.78
N THR A 145 7.70 -9.49 13.11
CA THR A 145 8.48 -10.72 13.11
C THR A 145 9.13 -10.94 11.74
N VAL A 146 10.19 -11.73 11.69
CA VAL A 146 10.87 -12.04 10.42
C VAL A 146 10.81 -13.53 10.19
N LYS A 147 10.38 -13.91 9.00
CA LYS A 147 10.43 -15.29 8.50
C LYS A 147 11.52 -15.36 7.43
N GLY A 148 12.61 -16.01 7.77
CA GLY A 148 13.71 -16.27 6.84
C GLY A 148 13.39 -17.46 5.94
N ASN A 149 13.92 -17.42 4.72
CA ASN A 149 13.98 -18.56 3.81
C ASN A 149 15.39 -18.61 3.22
N THR A 150 16.17 -19.61 3.59
CA THR A 150 17.58 -19.73 3.15
C THR A 150 17.73 -19.81 1.63
N ALA A 151 16.78 -20.40 0.95
CA ALA A 151 16.74 -20.55 -0.52
C ALA A 151 16.26 -19.29 -1.26
N SER A 152 15.73 -18.26 -0.56
CA SER A 152 15.19 -17.05 -1.17
C SER A 152 16.17 -15.87 -1.03
N ALA A 153 16.21 -14.99 -2.01
CA ALA A 153 16.88 -13.68 -1.91
C ALA A 153 16.14 -12.69 -1.00
N TYR A 154 14.96 -13.05 -0.51
CA TYR A 154 14.07 -12.21 0.28
C TYR A 154 13.79 -12.83 1.65
N ASN A 155 13.60 -11.98 2.65
CA ASN A 155 12.97 -12.33 3.92
C ASN A 155 11.56 -11.72 3.95
N THR A 156 10.69 -12.33 4.76
CA THR A 156 9.35 -11.81 5.01
C THR A 156 9.31 -11.13 6.37
N VAL A 157 9.00 -9.83 6.40
CA VAL A 157 8.62 -9.12 7.60
C VAL A 157 7.11 -9.30 7.78
N ALA A 158 6.67 -9.72 8.95
CA ALA A 158 5.27 -10.05 9.20
C ALA A 158 4.71 -9.30 10.40
N LEU A 159 3.45 -8.89 10.28
CA LEU A 159 2.65 -8.30 11.36
C LEU A 159 1.26 -8.90 11.31
N LYS A 160 0.72 -9.28 12.47
CA LYS A 160 -0.68 -9.62 12.63
C LYS A 160 -1.39 -8.53 13.42
N HIS A 161 -2.53 -8.05 12.91
CA HIS A 161 -3.36 -7.05 13.59
C HIS A 161 -4.84 -7.38 13.40
N GLY A 162 -5.53 -7.72 14.50
CA GLY A 162 -6.90 -8.21 14.44
C GLY A 162 -7.03 -9.44 13.55
N GLU A 163 -7.93 -9.37 12.56
CA GLU A 163 -8.17 -10.43 11.58
C GLU A 163 -7.36 -10.24 10.28
N MET A 164 -6.36 -9.36 10.30
CA MET A 164 -5.49 -9.08 9.15
C MET A 164 -4.08 -9.62 9.38
N ASP A 165 -3.56 -10.29 8.37
CA ASP A 165 -2.15 -10.65 8.25
C ASP A 165 -1.48 -9.77 7.20
N TYR A 166 -0.35 -9.18 7.56
CA TYR A 166 0.50 -8.34 6.70
C TYR A 166 1.85 -8.99 6.52
N LEU A 167 2.26 -9.23 5.28
CA LEU A 167 3.51 -9.90 4.92
C LEU A 167 4.26 -9.03 3.91
N TRP A 168 5.34 -8.36 4.35
CA TRP A 168 6.23 -7.60 3.47
C TRP A 168 7.38 -8.48 3.02
N SER A 169 7.56 -8.65 1.71
CA SER A 169 8.75 -9.28 1.15
C SER A 169 9.82 -8.22 0.95
N ALA A 170 10.99 -8.40 1.55
CA ALA A 170 12.09 -7.44 1.43
C ALA A 170 13.41 -8.15 1.12
N GLY A 171 14.25 -7.54 0.27
CA GLY A 171 15.53 -8.06 -0.14
C GLY A 171 16.48 -8.22 1.05
N LYS A 172 17.09 -9.40 1.22
CA LYS A 172 18.03 -9.68 2.31
C LYS A 172 19.20 -8.73 2.35
N THR A 173 19.78 -8.46 1.20
CA THR A 173 20.96 -7.62 1.06
C THR A 173 20.66 -6.15 1.24
N ASN A 174 19.60 -5.65 0.60
CA ASN A 174 19.31 -4.22 0.49
C ASN A 174 18.13 -3.74 1.36
N GLY A 175 17.31 -4.65 1.91
CA GLY A 175 16.13 -4.31 2.72
C GLY A 175 15.01 -3.60 1.95
N LEU A 176 15.03 -3.56 0.60
CA LEU A 176 13.98 -2.92 -0.19
C LEU A 176 12.72 -3.78 -0.19
N ILE A 177 11.58 -3.19 0.14
CA ILE A 177 10.28 -3.87 0.10
C ILE A 177 9.87 -4.04 -1.36
N THR A 178 9.70 -5.30 -1.79
CA THR A 178 9.27 -5.65 -3.15
C THR A 178 7.79 -6.03 -3.24
N SER A 179 7.17 -6.40 -2.14
CA SER A 179 5.72 -6.55 -2.07
C SER A 179 5.21 -6.48 -0.64
N VAL A 180 3.92 -6.22 -0.49
CA VAL A 180 3.15 -6.48 0.72
C VAL A 180 1.90 -7.26 0.35
N ASP A 181 1.68 -8.37 1.03
CA ASP A 181 0.46 -9.17 0.96
C ASP A 181 -0.37 -8.91 2.22
N MET A 182 -1.60 -8.45 2.03
CA MET A 182 -2.55 -8.15 3.10
C MET A 182 -3.71 -9.13 2.96
N THR A 183 -3.90 -9.99 3.96
CA THR A 183 -4.93 -11.02 3.93
C THR A 183 -5.89 -10.86 5.10
N TYR A 184 -7.18 -10.81 4.80
CA TYR A 184 -8.23 -10.89 5.79
C TYR A 184 -8.57 -12.35 6.08
N THR A 185 -8.57 -12.71 7.36
CA THR A 185 -8.80 -14.10 7.83
C THR A 185 -10.10 -14.25 8.62
N GLY A 186 -10.93 -13.21 8.67
CA GLY A 186 -12.20 -13.22 9.40
C GLY A 186 -13.25 -14.15 8.80
N LYS A 187 -14.13 -14.68 9.66
CA LYS A 187 -15.11 -15.70 9.30
C LYS A 187 -16.25 -15.21 8.40
N ALA A 188 -16.55 -13.91 8.38
CA ALA A 188 -17.77 -13.37 7.79
C ALA A 188 -17.71 -13.08 6.28
N ALA A 189 -16.53 -12.95 5.67
CA ALA A 189 -16.38 -12.47 4.29
C ALA A 189 -15.54 -13.38 3.38
N GLY A 190 -15.23 -14.59 3.77
CA GLY A 190 -14.29 -15.42 3.02
C GLY A 190 -12.88 -14.83 2.99
N ARG A 191 -11.95 -15.51 2.32
CA ARG A 191 -10.57 -15.03 2.21
C ARG A 191 -10.47 -13.94 1.14
N THR A 192 -10.24 -12.71 1.57
CA THR A 192 -9.93 -11.58 0.69
C THR A 192 -8.47 -11.18 0.89
N SER A 193 -7.74 -11.01 -0.20
CA SER A 193 -6.36 -10.54 -0.15
C SER A 193 -6.12 -9.40 -1.12
N VAL A 194 -5.25 -8.48 -0.70
CA VAL A 194 -4.72 -7.40 -1.54
C VAL A 194 -3.21 -7.53 -1.53
N LYS A 195 -2.64 -7.63 -2.71
CA LYS A 195 -1.19 -7.61 -2.92
C LYS A 195 -0.78 -6.29 -3.54
N CYS A 196 0.19 -5.60 -2.93
CA CYS A 196 0.87 -4.47 -3.53
C CYS A 196 2.30 -4.88 -3.86
N SER A 197 2.67 -4.83 -5.14
CA SER A 197 4.01 -5.17 -5.64
C SER A 197 4.73 -3.91 -6.09
N TYR A 198 6.05 -3.89 -5.89
CA TYR A 198 6.91 -2.74 -6.16
C TYR A 198 8.10 -3.16 -7.01
N GLY A 199 8.37 -2.39 -8.05
CA GLY A 199 9.45 -2.66 -8.99
C GLY A 199 10.13 -1.41 -9.52
N SER A 200 11.08 -1.62 -10.43
CA SER A 200 11.76 -0.54 -11.16
C SER A 200 12.33 0.54 -10.22
N PHE A 201 13.05 0.12 -9.16
CA PHE A 201 13.59 1.03 -8.16
C PHE A 201 14.62 1.98 -8.77
N LYS A 202 14.39 3.29 -8.64
CA LYS A 202 15.27 4.37 -9.05
C LYS A 202 15.81 5.13 -7.84
N SER A 203 16.96 5.78 -7.99
CA SER A 203 17.46 6.70 -6.96
C SER A 203 16.53 7.91 -6.86
N PHE A 204 16.12 8.23 -5.65
CA PHE A 204 15.29 9.38 -5.34
C PHE A 204 15.70 9.94 -3.98
N MET A 205 16.14 11.19 -3.94
CA MET A 205 16.86 11.74 -2.79
C MET A 205 18.05 10.84 -2.40
N ALA A 206 18.20 10.51 -1.13
CA ALA A 206 19.28 9.64 -0.62
C ALA A 206 18.93 8.14 -0.62
N LYS A 207 17.79 7.73 -1.19
CA LYS A 207 17.25 6.37 -1.12
C LYS A 207 16.85 5.84 -2.50
N LYS A 208 16.35 4.61 -2.51
CA LYS A 208 15.68 4.01 -3.67
C LYS A 208 14.17 4.11 -3.50
N PHE A 209 13.47 4.48 -4.57
CA PHE A 209 12.01 4.56 -4.60
C PHE A 209 11.46 3.72 -5.77
N PRO A 210 10.39 2.93 -5.56
CA PRO A 210 9.80 2.15 -6.65
C PRO A 210 9.12 3.07 -7.65
N THR A 211 9.34 2.82 -8.92
CA THR A 211 8.67 3.54 -10.01
C THR A 211 7.64 2.67 -10.74
N ASP A 212 7.40 1.47 -10.24
CA ASP A 212 6.32 0.60 -10.67
C ASP A 212 5.60 0.08 -9.43
N ILE A 213 4.30 0.38 -9.32
CA ILE A 213 3.44 -0.03 -8.20
C ILE A 213 2.25 -0.77 -8.79
N THR A 214 2.04 -2.02 -8.38
CA THR A 214 0.92 -2.83 -8.83
C THR A 214 0.10 -3.30 -7.65
N LEU A 215 -1.20 -2.94 -7.61
CA LEU A 215 -2.16 -3.46 -6.65
C LEU A 215 -3.02 -4.52 -7.33
N THR A 216 -3.15 -5.68 -6.68
CA THR A 216 -4.00 -6.79 -7.14
C THR A 216 -4.96 -7.16 -6.01
N VAL A 217 -6.25 -7.18 -6.31
CA VAL A 217 -7.29 -7.59 -5.37
C VAL A 217 -7.77 -8.97 -5.75
N GLN A 218 -7.80 -9.87 -4.77
CA GLN A 218 -8.34 -11.22 -4.88
C GLN A 218 -9.39 -11.41 -3.80
N SER A 219 -10.64 -11.67 -4.20
CA SER A 219 -11.73 -11.99 -3.29
C SER A 219 -12.56 -13.12 -3.87
N ALA A 220 -13.14 -13.94 -3.00
CA ALA A 220 -14.08 -14.99 -3.41
C ALA A 220 -15.27 -14.42 -4.17
N ASP A 221 -15.72 -13.21 -3.79
CA ASP A 221 -16.87 -12.53 -4.41
C ASP A 221 -16.50 -11.90 -5.77
N ILE A 222 -15.23 -11.54 -5.98
CA ILE A 222 -14.72 -10.97 -7.24
C ILE A 222 -14.34 -12.07 -8.25
N LYS A 223 -14.26 -13.32 -7.85
CA LYS A 223 -13.91 -14.44 -8.76
C LYS A 223 -14.78 -14.51 -10.02
N LYS A 224 -16.03 -14.05 -9.95
CA LYS A 224 -16.94 -13.98 -11.11
C LYS A 224 -16.56 -12.87 -12.10
N ALA A 225 -15.90 -11.81 -11.65
CA ALA A 225 -15.47 -10.66 -12.45
C ALA A 225 -14.01 -10.73 -12.92
N GLY A 226 -13.26 -11.75 -12.53
CA GLY A 226 -11.83 -11.89 -12.77
C GLY A 226 -10.97 -11.09 -11.77
N ASN A 227 -9.67 -11.33 -11.79
CA ASN A 227 -8.73 -10.55 -10.97
C ASN A 227 -8.74 -9.08 -11.43
N VAL A 228 -8.84 -8.18 -10.47
CA VAL A 228 -8.70 -6.74 -10.71
C VAL A 228 -7.29 -6.33 -10.30
N SER A 229 -6.54 -5.71 -11.20
CA SER A 229 -5.26 -5.13 -10.89
C SER A 229 -5.13 -3.71 -11.42
N VAL A 230 -4.44 -2.89 -10.64
CA VAL A 230 -4.09 -1.52 -10.99
C VAL A 230 -2.57 -1.42 -11.01
N ASN A 231 -1.99 -1.04 -12.15
CA ASN A 231 -0.58 -0.70 -12.24
C ASN A 231 -0.42 0.81 -12.37
N ILE A 232 0.53 1.37 -11.65
CA ILE A 232 0.92 2.78 -11.67
C ILE A 232 2.42 2.84 -11.95
N ALA A 233 2.78 3.14 -13.20
CA ALA A 233 4.15 3.39 -13.59
C ALA A 233 4.47 4.89 -13.43
N LEU A 234 5.50 5.21 -12.64
CA LEU A 234 5.90 6.56 -12.29
C LEU A 234 7.08 7.03 -13.14
N ASP A 235 7.00 8.25 -13.60
CA ASP A 235 8.07 8.97 -14.27
C ASP A 235 8.21 10.38 -13.70
N LYS A 236 9.40 10.97 -13.84
CA LYS A 236 9.69 12.35 -13.40
C LYS A 236 9.34 12.58 -11.93
N LEU A 237 9.94 11.74 -11.06
CA LEU A 237 9.80 11.92 -9.61
C LEU A 237 10.35 13.28 -9.19
N ASP A 238 9.58 14.02 -8.37
CA ASP A 238 9.93 15.32 -7.81
C ASP A 238 9.43 15.44 -6.37
N THR A 239 9.91 16.44 -5.65
CA THR A 239 9.49 16.82 -4.29
C THR A 239 8.64 18.08 -4.26
N ASP A 240 8.14 18.54 -5.41
CA ASP A 240 7.25 19.70 -5.49
C ASP A 240 6.03 19.53 -4.58
N SER A 241 5.79 20.54 -3.77
CA SER A 241 4.71 20.62 -2.79
C SER A 241 3.80 21.84 -2.97
N ASP A 242 4.05 22.66 -4.00
CA ASP A 242 3.26 23.86 -4.29
C ASP A 242 2.03 23.54 -5.13
N TRP A 243 1.06 22.87 -4.48
CA TRP A 243 -0.23 22.53 -5.05
C TRP A 243 -1.29 22.35 -3.96
N GLU A 244 -2.55 22.63 -4.32
CA GLU A 244 -3.67 22.49 -3.39
C GLU A 244 -3.87 21.03 -2.95
N THR A 245 -3.95 20.80 -1.64
CA THR A 245 -4.14 19.48 -1.05
C THR A 245 -5.62 19.08 -0.91
N TYR A 246 -6.53 19.97 -1.20
CA TYR A 246 -7.97 19.79 -1.08
C TYR A 246 -8.69 19.88 -2.42
N THR A 247 -9.60 18.95 -2.67
CA THR A 247 -10.50 19.00 -3.84
C THR A 247 -11.89 19.48 -3.43
N SER A 248 -12.29 20.65 -3.92
CA SER A 248 -13.68 21.11 -3.84
C SER A 248 -14.52 20.41 -4.91
N VAL A 249 -15.61 19.78 -4.50
CA VAL A 249 -16.57 19.15 -5.42
C VAL A 249 -17.65 20.16 -5.76
N SER A 250 -17.74 20.56 -7.03
CA SER A 250 -18.76 21.49 -7.51
C SER A 250 -20.15 20.87 -7.39
N GLY A 251 -21.17 21.69 -7.10
CA GLY A 251 -22.58 21.29 -7.06
C GLY A 251 -23.14 20.70 -8.37
N LYS A 252 -22.38 20.78 -9.47
CA LYS A 252 -22.71 20.14 -10.75
C LYS A 252 -22.48 18.62 -10.75
N TYR A 253 -21.79 18.08 -9.72
CA TYR A 253 -21.52 16.66 -9.58
C TYR A 253 -22.57 15.99 -8.71
N LYS A 254 -23.00 14.81 -9.13
CA LYS A 254 -23.91 13.95 -8.36
C LYS A 254 -23.11 12.95 -7.53
N GLN A 255 -23.38 12.90 -6.23
CA GLN A 255 -22.85 11.83 -5.39
C GLN A 255 -23.55 10.52 -5.72
N VAL A 256 -22.78 9.45 -5.89
CA VAL A 256 -23.24 8.08 -6.12
C VAL A 256 -22.67 7.15 -5.07
N SER A 257 -23.30 5.98 -4.87
CA SER A 257 -22.81 4.99 -3.92
C SER A 257 -21.60 4.21 -4.47
N VAL A 258 -20.85 3.57 -3.57
CA VAL A 258 -19.76 2.67 -3.96
C VAL A 258 -20.31 1.48 -4.74
N GLU A 259 -21.47 0.96 -4.31
CA GLU A 259 -22.20 -0.15 -4.93
C GLU A 259 -22.57 0.16 -6.38
N ASP A 260 -23.05 1.39 -6.66
CA ASP A 260 -23.40 1.82 -8.02
C ASP A 260 -22.19 1.77 -8.96
N VAL A 261 -21.01 2.17 -8.47
CA VAL A 261 -19.78 2.16 -9.26
C VAL A 261 -19.29 0.72 -9.46
N ILE A 262 -19.26 -0.09 -8.41
CA ILE A 262 -18.88 -1.50 -8.50
C ILE A 262 -19.82 -2.23 -9.49
N ASN A 263 -21.12 -2.04 -9.38
CA ASN A 263 -22.11 -2.66 -10.26
C ASN A 263 -21.92 -2.25 -11.74
N ARG A 264 -21.47 -1.03 -12.01
CA ARG A 264 -21.16 -0.59 -13.38
C ARG A 264 -19.86 -1.20 -13.89
N LEU A 265 -18.81 -1.24 -13.05
CA LEU A 265 -17.55 -1.88 -13.42
C LEU A 265 -17.73 -3.36 -13.71
N LEU A 266 -18.62 -4.04 -12.99
CA LEU A 266 -18.92 -5.46 -13.20
C LEU A 266 -19.78 -5.71 -14.46
N LYS A 267 -20.45 -4.68 -15.01
CA LYS A 267 -21.27 -4.76 -16.24
C LYS A 267 -20.51 -4.36 -17.51
N LEU A 268 -19.30 -3.79 -17.37
CA LEU A 268 -18.39 -3.46 -18.48
C LEU A 268 -17.58 -4.68 -18.88
#